data_f6c856075df2df6418e5dafec0e4ae41
#
_entry.id   f6c856075df2df6418e5dafec0e4ae41
#
_cell.length_a   1.000
_cell.length_b   1.000
_cell.length_c   1.000
_cell.angle_alpha   90.00
_cell.angle_beta   90.00
_cell.angle_gamma   90.00
#
_symmetry.space_group_name_H-M   'P 1'
#
loop_
_entity.id
_entity.type
_entity.pdbx_description
1 polymer ?
#
loop_
_entity_poly.entity_id
_entity_poly.type
_entity_poly.pdbx_seq_one_letter_code
_entity_poly.pdbx_strand_id
1 'polypeptide(L)'
;MSLTTAEQLRACHVRRWHIVQVAREQTLAEHSFAVAVIAGSLAAAMRWTGLMQNNLQLKLLQWSLSHDIIEVRTGDTPTPFKRVLEQAGGKGVFEKAEDLVDSDYAGAYRQIRGTDIEVIVKLADQIEAIYFLQDNGIGAHAIRVLDGLREILSKMVNDIEKDYPHLNVREGVRKVCQDIEIHGGWL
;
A
#
# COMPACT_ATOMS: atom_id res chain seq x y z
N MET A 1 -12.12 -18.62 7.06
CA MET A 1 -12.37 -19.22 5.71
C MET A 1 -11.47 -18.52 4.72
N SER A 2 -10.73 -19.29 3.90
CA SER A 2 -9.90 -18.69 2.84
C SER A 2 -10.74 -18.09 1.72
N LEU A 3 -10.22 -17.02 1.09
CA LEU A 3 -10.77 -16.46 -0.13
C LEU A 3 -10.61 -17.48 -1.28
N THR A 4 -11.72 -17.80 -1.94
CA THR A 4 -11.67 -18.59 -3.19
C THR A 4 -11.07 -17.76 -4.34
N THR A 5 -10.55 -18.41 -5.37
CA THR A 5 -10.07 -17.73 -6.58
C THR A 5 -11.16 -16.85 -7.20
N ALA A 6 -12.42 -17.32 -7.22
CA ALA A 6 -13.54 -16.54 -7.73
C ALA A 6 -13.80 -15.27 -6.92
N GLU A 7 -13.64 -15.31 -5.58
CA GLU A 7 -13.74 -14.11 -4.75
C GLU A 7 -12.57 -13.16 -5.02
N GLN A 8 -11.33 -13.65 -5.10
CA GLN A 8 -10.16 -12.81 -5.40
C GLN A 8 -10.29 -12.07 -6.74
N LEU A 9 -10.84 -12.72 -7.77
CA LEU A 9 -11.10 -12.10 -9.07
C LEU A 9 -12.12 -10.95 -8.99
N ARG A 10 -12.91 -10.85 -7.92
CA ARG A 10 -13.82 -9.70 -7.69
C ARG A 10 -13.09 -8.41 -7.33
N ALA A 11 -11.78 -8.42 -7.13
CA ALA A 11 -10.98 -7.22 -6.94
C ALA A 11 -11.19 -6.17 -8.07
N CYS A 12 -11.53 -6.60 -9.29
CA CYS A 12 -11.88 -5.72 -10.40
C CYS A 12 -13.23 -4.99 -10.23
N HIS A 13 -14.04 -5.36 -9.24
CA HIS A 13 -15.33 -4.73 -8.92
C HIS A 13 -15.30 -3.89 -7.64
N VAL A 14 -14.27 -4.03 -6.79
CA VAL A 14 -14.09 -3.20 -5.60
C VAL A 14 -13.55 -1.84 -6.02
N ARG A 15 -14.26 -0.77 -5.67
CA ARG A 15 -13.90 0.61 -5.99
C ARG A 15 -13.17 1.24 -4.82
N ARG A 16 -12.18 2.08 -5.14
CA ARG A 16 -11.41 2.88 -4.17
C ARG A 16 -11.84 4.36 -4.26
N TRP A 17 -11.37 5.16 -3.33
CA TRP A 17 -11.58 6.62 -3.31
C TRP A 17 -13.04 7.07 -3.09
N HIS A 18 -13.86 6.29 -2.40
CA HIS A 18 -15.31 6.58 -2.20
C HIS A 18 -15.63 7.95 -1.59
N ILE A 19 -14.69 8.53 -0.82
CA ILE A 19 -14.88 9.81 -0.13
C ILE A 19 -14.05 10.93 -0.74
N VAL A 20 -13.36 10.70 -1.86
CA VAL A 20 -12.56 11.69 -2.60
C VAL A 20 -13.07 11.74 -4.03
N GLN A 21 -13.34 12.95 -4.53
CA GLN A 21 -13.74 13.12 -5.90
C GLN A 21 -12.55 12.89 -6.83
N VAL A 22 -12.72 12.00 -7.80
CA VAL A 22 -11.70 11.63 -8.78
C VAL A 22 -12.26 11.66 -10.21
N ALA A 23 -11.40 11.91 -11.18
CA ALA A 23 -11.78 11.99 -12.61
C ALA A 23 -12.14 10.61 -13.19
N ARG A 24 -11.52 9.55 -12.69
CA ARG A 24 -11.87 8.16 -13.01
C ARG A 24 -11.89 7.30 -11.76
N GLU A 25 -12.71 6.29 -11.76
CA GLU A 25 -12.68 5.28 -10.70
C GLU A 25 -11.41 4.44 -10.79
N GLN A 26 -10.93 3.98 -9.64
CA GLN A 26 -9.86 3.00 -9.52
C GLN A 26 -10.41 1.73 -8.89
N THR A 27 -10.10 0.60 -9.46
CA THR A 27 -10.42 -0.70 -8.86
C THR A 27 -9.29 -1.19 -7.95
N LEU A 28 -9.62 -2.08 -7.03
CA LEU A 28 -8.62 -2.75 -6.19
C LEU A 28 -7.60 -3.53 -7.04
N ALA A 29 -8.02 -4.13 -8.14
CA ALA A 29 -7.11 -4.85 -9.04
C ALA A 29 -6.11 -3.92 -9.73
N GLU A 30 -6.55 -2.74 -10.21
CA GLU A 30 -5.66 -1.71 -10.80
C GLU A 30 -4.65 -1.22 -9.77
N HIS A 31 -5.11 -0.92 -8.55
CA HIS A 31 -4.27 -0.53 -7.43
C HIS A 31 -3.20 -1.59 -7.12
N SER A 32 -3.61 -2.83 -6.88
CA SER A 32 -2.69 -3.91 -6.53
C SER A 32 -1.64 -4.17 -7.62
N PHE A 33 -2.02 -4.05 -8.89
CA PHE A 33 -1.07 -4.13 -10.01
C PHE A 33 -0.04 -2.98 -9.94
N ALA A 34 -0.50 -1.75 -9.76
CA ALA A 34 0.39 -0.59 -9.68
C ALA A 34 1.32 -0.68 -8.46
N VAL A 35 0.82 -1.10 -7.30
CA VAL A 35 1.63 -1.36 -6.10
C VAL A 35 2.70 -2.42 -6.39
N ALA A 36 2.38 -3.50 -7.11
CA ALA A 36 3.37 -4.53 -7.44
C ALA A 36 4.48 -4.00 -8.36
N VAL A 37 4.15 -3.15 -9.34
CA VAL A 37 5.14 -2.49 -10.22
C VAL A 37 6.04 -1.55 -9.40
N ILE A 38 5.45 -0.69 -8.57
CA ILE A 38 6.19 0.27 -7.73
C ILE A 38 7.07 -0.48 -6.71
N ALA A 39 6.56 -1.55 -6.09
CA ALA A 39 7.33 -2.34 -5.12
C ALA A 39 8.57 -2.99 -5.76
N GLY A 40 8.45 -3.50 -6.99
CA GLY A 40 9.58 -4.02 -7.75
C GLY A 40 10.62 -2.94 -8.05
N SER A 41 10.18 -1.76 -8.47
CA SER A 41 11.04 -0.60 -8.74
C SER A 41 11.72 -0.09 -7.47
N LEU A 42 11.00 -0.01 -6.34
CA LEU A 42 11.56 0.35 -5.04
C LEU A 42 12.63 -0.65 -4.60
N ALA A 43 12.33 -1.95 -4.65
CA ALA A 43 13.27 -3.00 -4.27
C ALA A 43 14.60 -2.89 -5.04
N ALA A 44 14.52 -2.61 -6.35
CA ALA A 44 15.69 -2.40 -7.19
C ALA A 44 16.43 -1.08 -6.83
N ALA A 45 15.71 0.03 -6.69
CA ALA A 45 16.28 1.34 -6.39
C ALA A 45 16.91 1.39 -4.98
N MET A 46 16.33 0.71 -4.00
CA MET A 46 16.85 0.54 -2.63
C MET A 46 18.01 -0.45 -2.56
N ARG A 47 18.33 -1.15 -3.66
CA ARG A 47 19.33 -2.23 -3.71
C ARG A 47 19.03 -3.37 -2.71
N TRP A 48 17.76 -3.71 -2.57
CA TRP A 48 17.34 -4.77 -1.67
C TRP A 48 17.93 -6.13 -2.06
N THR A 49 18.69 -6.74 -1.16
CA THR A 49 19.39 -8.01 -1.42
C THR A 49 18.44 -9.19 -1.62
N GLY A 50 17.19 -9.08 -1.16
CA GLY A 50 16.13 -10.08 -1.40
C GLY A 50 15.83 -10.30 -2.88
N LEU A 51 16.14 -9.35 -3.77
CA LEU A 51 16.03 -9.53 -5.22
C LEU A 51 16.97 -10.62 -5.78
N MET A 52 18.00 -11.00 -5.05
CA MET A 52 18.89 -12.11 -5.43
C MET A 52 18.37 -13.49 -4.98
N GLN A 53 17.20 -13.52 -4.32
CA GLN A 53 16.59 -14.73 -3.75
C GLN A 53 15.19 -14.93 -4.35
N ASN A 54 15.02 -15.92 -5.22
CA ASN A 54 13.76 -16.16 -5.94
C ASN A 54 12.54 -16.30 -5.03
N ASN A 55 12.69 -16.92 -3.86
CA ASN A 55 11.60 -17.06 -2.89
C ASN A 55 11.16 -15.72 -2.28
N LEU A 56 12.09 -14.78 -2.06
CA LEU A 56 11.76 -13.43 -1.55
C LEU A 56 11.17 -12.55 -2.64
N GLN A 57 11.65 -12.65 -3.88
CA GLN A 57 11.03 -11.96 -5.03
C GLN A 57 9.57 -12.40 -5.20
N LEU A 58 9.32 -13.72 -5.15
CA LEU A 58 7.97 -14.26 -5.27
C LEU A 58 7.08 -13.79 -4.13
N LYS A 59 7.58 -13.78 -2.88
CA LYS A 59 6.84 -13.26 -1.73
C LYS A 59 6.52 -11.78 -1.85
N LEU A 60 7.49 -10.96 -2.31
CA LEU A 60 7.26 -9.54 -2.57
C LEU A 60 6.12 -9.34 -3.57
N LEU A 61 6.18 -10.03 -4.71
CA LEU A 61 5.15 -9.94 -5.75
C LEU A 61 3.78 -10.42 -5.23
N GLN A 62 3.74 -11.58 -4.59
CA GLN A 62 2.50 -12.13 -4.03
C GLN A 62 1.86 -11.16 -3.03
N TRP A 63 2.66 -10.62 -2.10
CA TRP A 63 2.14 -9.69 -1.11
C TRP A 63 1.70 -8.36 -1.74
N SER A 64 2.45 -7.81 -2.68
CA SER A 64 2.06 -6.60 -3.39
C SER A 64 0.70 -6.75 -4.09
N LEU A 65 0.43 -7.93 -4.67
CA LEU A 65 -0.84 -8.20 -5.35
C LEU A 65 -2.01 -8.51 -4.39
N SER A 66 -1.72 -8.89 -3.15
CA SER A 66 -2.76 -9.39 -2.24
C SER A 66 -2.87 -8.64 -0.91
N HIS A 67 -2.09 -7.58 -0.68
CA HIS A 67 -2.04 -6.87 0.61
C HIS A 67 -3.40 -6.31 1.05
N ASP A 68 -4.26 -5.95 0.11
CA ASP A 68 -5.63 -5.47 0.33
C ASP A 68 -6.71 -6.45 -0.19
N ILE A 69 -6.35 -7.70 -0.54
CA ILE A 69 -7.29 -8.65 -1.17
C ILE A 69 -8.51 -8.95 -0.31
N ILE A 70 -8.40 -8.78 1.00
CA ILE A 70 -9.50 -8.94 1.94
C ILE A 70 -10.67 -7.99 1.66
N GLU A 71 -10.39 -6.85 1.02
CA GLU A 71 -11.39 -5.84 0.66
C GLU A 71 -12.42 -6.35 -0.37
N VAL A 72 -12.18 -7.49 -1.01
CA VAL A 72 -13.20 -8.14 -1.86
C VAL A 72 -14.43 -8.60 -1.06
N ARG A 73 -14.31 -8.75 0.27
CA ARG A 73 -15.42 -9.08 1.19
C ARG A 73 -15.93 -7.87 1.97
N THR A 74 -15.04 -6.95 2.30
CA THR A 74 -15.37 -5.80 3.17
C THR A 74 -15.68 -4.52 2.39
N GLY A 75 -15.27 -4.44 1.13
CA GLY A 75 -15.12 -3.18 0.40
C GLY A 75 -13.88 -2.40 0.87
N ASP A 76 -13.44 -1.44 0.06
CA ASP A 76 -12.38 -0.50 0.43
C ASP A 76 -12.84 0.32 1.66
N THR A 77 -12.05 0.24 2.72
CA THR A 77 -12.36 0.93 3.98
C THR A 77 -11.53 2.20 4.09
N PRO A 78 -12.15 3.39 4.00
CA PRO A 78 -11.42 4.65 4.04
C PRO A 78 -10.59 4.81 5.33
N THR A 79 -9.36 5.29 5.20
CA THR A 79 -8.43 5.51 6.32
C THR A 79 -9.03 6.30 7.49
N PRO A 80 -9.86 7.36 7.30
CA PRO A 80 -10.51 8.02 8.41
C PRO A 80 -11.43 7.10 9.22
N PHE A 81 -12.11 6.15 8.57
CA PHE A 81 -12.97 5.19 9.27
C PHE A 81 -12.14 4.11 9.98
N LYS A 82 -11.04 3.63 9.39
CA LYS A 82 -10.08 2.73 10.07
C LYS A 82 -9.61 3.36 11.40
N ARG A 83 -9.28 4.66 11.41
CA ARG A 83 -8.89 5.39 12.63
C ARG A 83 -10.00 5.47 13.68
N VAL A 84 -11.25 5.70 13.26
CA VAL A 84 -12.42 5.71 14.18
C VAL A 84 -12.61 4.35 14.82
N LEU A 85 -12.49 3.27 14.05
CA LEU A 85 -12.59 1.91 14.57
C LEU A 85 -11.49 1.61 15.61
N GLU A 86 -10.26 2.03 15.36
CA GLU A 86 -9.16 1.85 16.32
C GLU A 86 -9.35 2.68 17.59
N GLN A 87 -9.89 3.90 17.49
CA GLN A 87 -10.22 4.71 18.65
C GLN A 87 -11.34 4.09 19.49
N ALA A 88 -12.34 3.51 18.85
CA ALA A 88 -13.49 2.91 19.53
C ALA A 88 -13.21 1.51 20.07
N GLY A 89 -12.50 0.68 19.32
CA GLY A 89 -12.26 -0.74 19.63
C GLY A 89 -10.86 -1.06 20.18
N GLY A 90 -10.00 -0.04 20.25
CA GLY A 90 -8.61 -0.17 20.70
C GLY A 90 -7.64 -0.62 19.60
N LYS A 91 -6.35 -0.51 19.91
CA LYS A 91 -5.27 -0.86 18.98
C LYS A 91 -5.40 -2.31 18.48
N GLY A 92 -5.30 -2.49 17.16
CA GLY A 92 -5.37 -3.80 16.51
C GLY A 92 -6.79 -4.34 16.34
N VAL A 93 -7.85 -3.53 16.54
CA VAL A 93 -9.23 -3.96 16.27
C VAL A 93 -9.43 -4.30 14.80
N PHE A 94 -8.77 -3.58 13.91
CA PHE A 94 -8.84 -3.81 12.47
C PHE A 94 -8.15 -5.13 12.09
N GLU A 95 -6.95 -5.41 12.59
CA GLU A 95 -6.26 -6.71 12.40
C GLU A 95 -7.11 -7.89 12.88
N LYS A 96 -7.81 -7.74 14.02
CA LYS A 96 -8.72 -8.78 14.52
C LYS A 96 -9.93 -8.99 13.62
N ALA A 97 -10.46 -7.92 13.04
CA ALA A 97 -11.56 -8.01 12.09
C ALA A 97 -11.11 -8.74 10.80
N GLU A 98 -9.92 -8.45 10.31
CA GLU A 98 -9.31 -9.13 9.16
C GLU A 98 -9.10 -10.63 9.44
N ASP A 99 -8.61 -11.02 10.62
CA ASP A 99 -8.50 -12.41 11.05
C ASP A 99 -9.83 -13.16 10.99
N LEU A 100 -10.94 -12.49 11.34
CA LEU A 100 -12.28 -13.07 11.28
C LEU A 100 -12.79 -13.22 9.84
N VAL A 101 -12.39 -12.30 8.95
CA VAL A 101 -12.81 -12.34 7.53
C VAL A 101 -12.03 -13.40 6.76
N ASP A 102 -10.71 -13.46 6.94
CA ASP A 102 -9.85 -14.46 6.27
C ASP A 102 -8.61 -14.80 7.10
N SER A 103 -8.62 -16.01 7.70
CA SER A 103 -7.51 -16.49 8.53
C SER A 103 -6.22 -16.78 7.76
N ASP A 104 -6.31 -17.10 6.47
CA ASP A 104 -5.14 -17.42 5.64
C ASP A 104 -4.45 -16.13 5.21
N TYR A 105 -5.21 -15.09 4.87
CA TYR A 105 -4.71 -13.73 4.65
C TYR A 105 -3.95 -13.23 5.89
N ALA A 106 -4.57 -13.28 7.05
CA ALA A 106 -3.95 -12.88 8.30
C ALA A 106 -2.70 -13.72 8.64
N GLY A 107 -2.71 -15.01 8.29
CA GLY A 107 -1.55 -15.91 8.38
C GLY A 107 -0.39 -15.47 7.48
N ALA A 108 -0.69 -15.09 6.24
CA ALA A 108 0.28 -14.56 5.29
C ALA A 108 0.87 -13.23 5.79
N TYR A 109 0.02 -12.32 6.27
CA TYR A 109 0.47 -11.05 6.85
C TYR A 109 1.43 -11.26 8.03
N ARG A 110 1.10 -12.14 8.97
CA ARG A 110 1.99 -12.46 10.12
C ARG A 110 3.39 -12.93 9.69
N GLN A 111 3.53 -13.58 8.52
CA GLN A 111 4.84 -14.02 8.01
C GLN A 111 5.70 -12.90 7.43
N ILE A 112 5.08 -11.81 7.01
CA ILE A 112 5.79 -10.67 6.40
C ILE A 112 5.93 -9.50 7.36
N ARG A 113 5.15 -9.45 8.42
CA ARG A 113 5.18 -8.39 9.43
C ARG A 113 6.59 -8.21 10.00
N GLY A 114 7.08 -6.99 9.99
CA GLY A 114 8.43 -6.63 10.46
C GLY A 114 9.56 -7.00 9.48
N THR A 115 9.24 -7.40 8.25
CA THR A 115 10.25 -7.69 7.23
C THR A 115 10.41 -6.55 6.23
N ASP A 116 11.50 -6.58 5.46
CA ASP A 116 11.73 -5.65 4.35
C ASP A 116 10.59 -5.66 3.33
N ILE A 117 9.95 -6.82 3.12
CA ILE A 117 8.82 -6.95 2.19
C ILE A 117 7.64 -6.08 2.64
N GLU A 118 7.29 -6.12 3.93
CA GLU A 118 6.23 -5.26 4.46
C GLU A 118 6.55 -3.79 4.23
N VAL A 119 7.79 -3.39 4.52
CA VAL A 119 8.25 -2.01 4.35
C VAL A 119 8.16 -1.55 2.90
N ILE A 120 8.67 -2.38 1.96
CA ILE A 120 8.67 -2.06 0.53
C ILE A 120 7.24 -1.91 0.02
N VAL A 121 6.34 -2.83 0.40
CA VAL A 121 4.93 -2.78 -0.05
C VAL A 121 4.18 -1.60 0.55
N LYS A 122 4.37 -1.29 1.84
CA LYS A 122 3.77 -0.08 2.46
C LYS A 122 4.22 1.22 1.79
N LEU A 123 5.50 1.33 1.42
CA LEU A 123 6.00 2.48 0.67
C LEU A 123 5.39 2.53 -0.74
N ALA A 124 5.28 1.38 -1.41
CA ALA A 124 4.69 1.28 -2.74
C ALA A 124 3.21 1.67 -2.75
N ASP A 125 2.43 1.20 -1.77
CA ASP A 125 1.03 1.56 -1.57
C ASP A 125 0.86 3.07 -1.37
N GLN A 126 1.68 3.67 -0.50
CA GLN A 126 1.65 5.11 -0.26
C GLN A 126 2.01 5.92 -1.51
N ILE A 127 3.01 5.49 -2.28
CA ILE A 127 3.44 6.14 -3.53
C ILE A 127 2.36 6.01 -4.59
N GLU A 128 1.74 4.83 -4.71
CA GLU A 128 0.65 4.58 -5.64
C GLU A 128 -0.55 5.51 -5.37
N ALA A 129 -0.93 5.68 -4.11
CA ALA A 129 -2.00 6.58 -3.72
C ALA A 129 -1.72 8.04 -4.11
N ILE A 130 -0.47 8.50 -3.95
CA ILE A 130 -0.03 9.84 -4.38
C ILE A 130 -0.09 9.95 -5.89
N TYR A 131 0.45 8.97 -6.61
CA TYR A 131 0.47 8.92 -8.07
C TYR A 131 -0.95 9.00 -8.65
N PHE A 132 -1.85 8.16 -8.15
CA PHE A 132 -3.23 8.15 -8.60
C PHE A 132 -3.95 9.49 -8.36
N LEU A 133 -3.84 10.05 -7.16
CA LEU A 133 -4.52 11.31 -6.82
C LEU A 133 -3.89 12.53 -7.51
N GLN A 134 -2.59 12.53 -7.77
CA GLN A 134 -1.96 13.62 -8.53
C GLN A 134 -2.59 13.75 -9.93
N ASP A 135 -2.86 12.64 -10.58
CA ASP A 135 -3.41 12.62 -11.94
C ASP A 135 -4.94 12.71 -11.99
N ASN A 136 -5.62 12.21 -10.97
CA ASN A 136 -7.07 12.00 -11.03
C ASN A 136 -7.86 12.77 -9.97
N GLY A 137 -7.22 13.37 -8.97
CA GLY A 137 -7.90 14.08 -7.88
C GLY A 137 -8.58 15.37 -8.35
N ILE A 138 -9.84 15.58 -7.94
CA ILE A 138 -10.63 16.76 -8.33
C ILE A 138 -11.00 17.58 -7.10
N GLY A 139 -10.73 18.87 -7.19
CA GLY A 139 -11.18 19.88 -6.22
C GLY A 139 -10.32 19.98 -4.96
N ALA A 140 -10.65 20.96 -4.12
CA ALA A 140 -9.85 21.31 -2.94
C ALA A 140 -9.71 20.18 -1.90
N HIS A 141 -10.68 19.26 -1.83
CA HIS A 141 -10.59 18.14 -0.91
C HIS A 141 -9.51 17.13 -1.37
N ALA A 142 -9.51 16.78 -2.66
CA ALA A 142 -8.50 15.87 -3.21
C ALA A 142 -7.07 16.45 -3.06
N ILE A 143 -6.90 17.76 -3.25
CA ILE A 143 -5.61 18.44 -3.02
C ILE A 143 -5.15 18.27 -1.57
N ARG A 144 -6.03 18.53 -0.59
CA ARG A 144 -5.66 18.35 0.84
C ARG A 144 -5.33 16.90 1.19
N VAL A 145 -6.05 15.93 0.59
CA VAL A 145 -5.74 14.51 0.79
C VAL A 145 -4.38 14.18 0.19
N LEU A 146 -4.09 14.66 -1.01
CA LEU A 146 -2.80 14.47 -1.68
C LEU A 146 -1.63 15.04 -0.86
N ASP A 147 -1.78 16.25 -0.33
CA ASP A 147 -0.76 16.87 0.52
C ASP A 147 -0.54 16.06 1.81
N GLY A 148 -1.62 15.60 2.44
CA GLY A 148 -1.54 14.70 3.60
C GLY A 148 -0.84 13.37 3.30
N LEU A 149 -1.07 12.78 2.12
CA LEU A 149 -0.38 11.57 1.69
C LEU A 149 1.14 11.80 1.51
N ARG A 150 1.53 12.96 0.98
CA ARG A 150 2.95 13.35 0.85
C ARG A 150 3.62 13.51 2.21
N GLU A 151 2.96 14.17 3.16
CA GLU A 151 3.45 14.29 4.54
C GLU A 151 3.62 12.91 5.21
N ILE A 152 2.66 12.01 5.02
CA ILE A 152 2.73 10.64 5.52
C ILE A 152 3.94 9.92 4.91
N LEU A 153 4.16 9.99 3.59
CA LEU A 153 5.30 9.34 2.94
C LEU A 153 6.63 9.89 3.46
N SER A 154 6.75 11.21 3.62
CA SER A 154 7.97 11.83 4.19
C SER A 154 8.25 11.32 5.61
N LYS A 155 7.23 11.21 6.44
CA LYS A 155 7.35 10.64 7.79
C LYS A 155 7.73 9.15 7.74
N MET A 156 7.08 8.37 6.88
CA MET A 156 7.40 6.94 6.71
C MET A 156 8.87 6.74 6.32
N VAL A 157 9.39 7.52 5.36
CA VAL A 157 10.79 7.46 4.96
C VAL A 157 11.72 7.72 6.15
N ASN A 158 11.45 8.77 6.93
CA ASN A 158 12.26 9.12 8.10
C ASN A 158 12.24 8.01 9.18
N ASP A 159 11.08 7.41 9.44
CA ASP A 159 10.94 6.37 10.46
C ASP A 159 11.59 5.07 10.00
N ILE A 160 11.39 4.68 8.73
CA ILE A 160 11.96 3.46 8.16
C ILE A 160 13.49 3.53 8.05
N GLU A 161 14.08 4.68 7.71
CA GLU A 161 15.54 4.83 7.68
C GLU A 161 16.19 4.53 9.05
N LYS A 162 15.50 4.81 10.15
CA LYS A 162 15.98 4.50 11.49
C LYS A 162 15.89 3.01 11.81
N ASP A 163 14.75 2.39 11.45
CA ASP A 163 14.45 1.03 11.82
C ASP A 163 15.08 0.00 10.85
N TYR A 164 15.32 0.40 9.59
CA TYR A 164 15.87 -0.43 8.50
C TYR A 164 17.08 0.24 7.83
N PRO A 165 18.17 0.49 8.56
CA PRO A 165 19.34 1.23 8.05
C PRO A 165 20.09 0.51 6.92
N HIS A 166 19.81 -0.77 6.71
CA HIS A 166 20.36 -1.57 5.60
C HIS A 166 19.67 -1.32 4.25
N LEU A 167 18.49 -0.66 4.28
CA LEU A 167 17.76 -0.27 3.07
C LEU A 167 18.09 1.18 2.69
N ASN A 168 18.37 1.43 1.42
CA ASN A 168 18.59 2.79 0.92
C ASN A 168 17.23 3.48 0.65
N VAL A 169 16.40 3.65 1.69
CA VAL A 169 14.99 4.01 1.58
C VAL A 169 14.79 5.35 0.87
N ARG A 170 15.41 6.42 1.39
CA ARG A 170 15.25 7.77 0.83
C ARG A 170 15.65 7.85 -0.63
N GLU A 171 16.81 7.29 -0.97
CA GLU A 171 17.29 7.28 -2.35
C GLU A 171 16.40 6.44 -3.26
N GLY A 172 15.90 5.29 -2.76
CA GLY A 172 14.98 4.44 -3.49
C GLY A 172 13.65 5.15 -3.78
N VAL A 173 13.03 5.75 -2.75
CA VAL A 173 11.77 6.49 -2.89
C VAL A 173 11.95 7.69 -3.81
N ARG A 174 13.04 8.47 -3.64
CA ARG A 174 13.33 9.62 -4.51
C ARG A 174 13.42 9.22 -5.99
N LYS A 175 14.16 8.15 -6.30
CA LYS A 175 14.31 7.66 -7.68
C LYS A 175 12.98 7.23 -8.28
N VAL A 176 12.21 6.43 -7.55
CA VAL A 176 10.91 5.94 -8.05
C VAL A 176 9.93 7.09 -8.25
N CYS A 177 9.84 8.03 -7.30
CA CYS A 177 8.98 9.20 -7.44
C CYS A 177 9.38 10.09 -8.62
N GLN A 178 10.68 10.23 -8.91
CA GLN A 178 11.17 10.94 -10.10
C GLN A 178 10.80 10.21 -11.40
N ASP A 179 10.94 8.88 -11.42
CA ASP A 179 10.66 8.05 -12.60
C ASP A 179 9.18 8.08 -13.01
N ILE A 180 8.28 8.18 -12.04
CA ILE A 180 6.83 8.25 -12.26
C ILE A 180 6.28 9.69 -12.15
N GLU A 181 7.14 10.70 -12.22
CA GLU A 181 6.79 12.11 -12.27
C GLU A 181 5.92 12.61 -11.09
N ILE A 182 6.13 12.06 -9.89
CA ILE A 182 5.54 12.63 -8.68
C ILE A 182 6.25 13.95 -8.34
N HIS A 183 5.51 15.05 -8.44
CA HIS A 183 6.02 16.39 -8.22
C HIS A 183 5.91 16.81 -6.74
N GLY A 184 6.96 17.48 -6.24
CA GLY A 184 6.97 18.11 -4.92
C GLY A 184 8.31 17.92 -4.17
N GLY A 185 8.82 18.99 -3.56
CA GLY A 185 10.09 18.99 -2.79
C GLY A 185 9.92 18.53 -1.33
N TRP A 186 9.25 17.40 -1.11
CA TRP A 186 8.83 16.91 0.21
C TRP A 186 9.71 15.76 0.78
N LEU A 187 10.72 15.29 0.03
CA LEU A 187 11.75 14.32 0.46
C LEU A 187 13.09 15.00 0.74
#